data_67b2b941edbdcd8d94fa5f59a1ee8c52
#
_entry.id   67b2b941edbdcd8d94fa5f59a1ee8c52
#
_cell.length_a   1.000
_cell.length_b   1.000
_cell.length_c   1.000
_cell.angle_alpha   90.00
_cell.angle_beta   90.00
_cell.angle_gamma   90.00
#
_symmetry.space_group_name_H-M   'P 1'
#
loop_
_entity.id
_entity.type
_entity.pdbx_description
1 polymer ?
#
loop_
_entity_poly.entity_id
_entity_poly.type
_entity_poly.pdbx_seq_one_letter_code
_entity_poly.pdbx_strand_id
1 'polypeptide(L)'
;MAQPDDALRLAPEILNHYREADEAGRLGRGSGPLEFARTRDIVLRRLPARALDVIDVGGGTGVHAAWLARDGHRVELIDPVAEHVMQARDASAQRDAPFTAQLGDARNLPFGDERFDVALLLGPLYHLPEPADRAAALHEAHRVLRPGGIVFVAAISRLASFFSGIRNGYLDDPRFFDIVLDDLVTGRHRNPTGEPEYFTTAFFHTPDLLRAEVEAAGFRVEAPVAVEGPALGLAGFAERWNDDAWRRRYLERLRDIESERCVVEASAHILATGAKLA
;
A
#
# COMPACT_ATOMS: atom_id res chain seq x y z
N MET A 1 -23.46 -13.94 -22.29
CA MET A 1 -23.52 -13.29 -20.96
C MET A 1 -22.26 -13.72 -20.23
N ALA A 2 -21.29 -12.83 -20.08
CA ALA A 2 -20.09 -13.09 -19.27
C ALA A 2 -20.53 -13.22 -17.80
N GLN A 3 -20.01 -14.20 -17.11
CA GLN A 3 -20.29 -14.37 -15.68
C GLN A 3 -19.66 -13.21 -14.88
N PRO A 4 -20.31 -12.72 -13.81
CA PRO A 4 -19.80 -11.60 -13.01
C PRO A 4 -18.41 -11.85 -12.37
N ASP A 5 -17.95 -13.09 -12.29
CA ASP A 5 -16.67 -13.51 -11.70
C ASP A 5 -15.44 -13.31 -12.62
N ASP A 6 -15.62 -13.00 -13.89
CA ASP A 6 -14.49 -12.87 -14.83
C ASP A 6 -13.79 -11.49 -14.74
N ALA A 7 -14.35 -10.55 -13.98
CA ALA A 7 -13.86 -9.17 -13.88
C ALA A 7 -12.82 -8.95 -12.74
N LEU A 8 -12.79 -9.81 -11.73
CA LEU A 8 -11.93 -9.66 -10.55
C LEU A 8 -10.79 -10.71 -10.58
N ARG A 9 -9.82 -10.52 -11.48
CA ARG A 9 -8.71 -11.47 -11.67
C ARG A 9 -7.54 -11.19 -10.72
N LEU A 10 -7.71 -11.42 -9.42
CA LEU A 10 -6.56 -11.69 -8.56
C LEU A 10 -6.10 -13.14 -8.76
N ALA A 11 -4.79 -13.36 -8.71
CA ALA A 11 -4.24 -14.71 -8.72
C ALA A 11 -4.82 -15.52 -7.54
N PRO A 12 -5.18 -16.81 -7.73
CA PRO A 12 -5.79 -17.60 -6.65
C PRO A 12 -4.98 -17.65 -5.36
N GLU A 13 -3.65 -17.66 -5.46
CA GLU A 13 -2.75 -17.63 -4.32
C GLU A 13 -2.84 -16.34 -3.51
N ILE A 14 -3.09 -15.19 -4.15
CA ILE A 14 -3.31 -13.90 -3.47
C ILE A 14 -4.64 -13.93 -2.72
N LEU A 15 -5.71 -14.41 -3.36
CA LEU A 15 -7.02 -14.56 -2.72
C LEU A 15 -6.96 -15.49 -1.50
N ASN A 16 -6.26 -16.63 -1.62
CA ASN A 16 -6.10 -17.58 -0.52
C ASN A 16 -5.32 -16.96 0.63
N HIS A 17 -4.22 -16.24 0.33
CA HIS A 17 -3.45 -15.54 1.35
C HIS A 17 -4.32 -14.59 2.16
N TYR A 18 -5.17 -13.79 1.52
CA TYR A 18 -6.04 -12.82 2.21
C TYR A 18 -7.24 -13.45 2.93
N ARG A 19 -7.68 -14.63 2.53
CA ARG A 19 -8.70 -15.39 3.29
C ARG A 19 -8.16 -15.99 4.58
N GLU A 20 -6.89 -16.34 4.61
CA GLU A 20 -6.22 -16.94 5.76
C GLU A 20 -5.59 -15.86 6.67
N ALA A 21 -5.24 -14.71 6.14
CA ALA A 21 -4.62 -13.61 6.87
C ALA A 21 -5.65 -12.80 7.66
N ASP A 22 -5.30 -12.43 8.90
CA ASP A 22 -6.03 -11.41 9.66
C ASP A 22 -5.60 -10.01 9.19
N GLU A 23 -6.13 -9.55 8.05
CA GLU A 23 -5.81 -8.24 7.49
C GLU A 23 -6.31 -7.10 8.40
N ALA A 24 -7.44 -7.28 9.08
CA ALA A 24 -7.96 -6.26 10.00
C ALA A 24 -6.99 -5.95 11.16
N GLY A 25 -6.25 -6.95 11.63
CA GLY A 25 -5.25 -6.80 12.69
C GLY A 25 -3.83 -6.53 12.20
N ARG A 26 -3.54 -6.59 10.91
CA ARG A 26 -2.18 -6.50 10.34
C ARG A 26 -1.44 -5.23 10.77
N LEU A 27 -2.09 -4.08 10.62
CA LEU A 27 -1.50 -2.78 10.98
C LEU A 27 -1.41 -2.54 12.50
N GLY A 28 -1.96 -3.43 13.32
CA GLY A 28 -1.85 -3.40 14.78
C GLY A 28 -0.70 -4.24 15.34
N ARG A 29 -0.01 -5.04 14.52
CA ARG A 29 0.98 -6.04 14.96
C ARG A 29 2.33 -5.86 14.24
N GLY A 30 3.40 -6.32 14.89
CA GLY A 30 4.75 -6.30 14.30
C GLY A 30 5.19 -4.89 13.89
N SER A 31 5.48 -4.72 12.61
CA SER A 31 5.83 -3.43 11.98
C SER A 31 4.62 -2.58 11.60
N GLY A 32 3.42 -3.13 11.59
CA GLY A 32 2.21 -2.47 11.13
C GLY A 32 1.90 -1.13 11.80
N PRO A 33 2.08 -0.95 13.13
CA PRO A 33 1.90 0.34 13.77
C PRO A 33 2.82 1.45 13.23
N LEU A 34 4.06 1.13 12.85
CA LEU A 34 4.97 2.08 12.22
C LEU A 34 4.53 2.39 10.79
N GLU A 35 4.25 1.36 9.99
CA GLU A 35 3.72 1.48 8.63
C GLU A 35 2.49 2.41 8.61
N PHE A 36 1.51 2.13 9.47
CA PHE A 36 0.29 2.93 9.59
C PHE A 36 0.57 4.39 9.97
N ALA A 37 1.37 4.61 11.02
CA ALA A 37 1.67 5.96 11.51
C ALA A 37 2.41 6.78 10.45
N ARG A 38 3.33 6.15 9.72
CA ARG A 38 4.12 6.81 8.67
C ARG A 38 3.28 7.08 7.42
N THR A 39 2.53 6.10 6.95
CA THR A 39 1.63 6.29 5.80
C THR A 39 0.66 7.45 6.08
N ARG A 40 0.03 7.46 7.26
CA ARG A 40 -0.86 8.55 7.67
C ARG A 40 -0.13 9.90 7.72
N ASP A 41 1.09 9.95 8.26
CA ASP A 41 1.88 11.18 8.33
C ASP A 41 2.24 11.72 6.93
N ILE A 42 2.68 10.85 6.02
CA ILE A 42 3.03 11.21 4.65
C ILE A 42 1.80 11.76 3.90
N VAL A 43 0.65 11.12 4.06
CA VAL A 43 -0.61 11.56 3.45
C VAL A 43 -1.05 12.89 4.02
N LEU A 44 -1.17 13.02 5.35
CA LEU A 44 -1.67 14.24 6.01
C LEU A 44 -0.88 15.49 5.67
N ARG A 45 0.43 15.38 5.51
CA ARG A 45 1.30 16.53 5.16
C ARG A 45 1.03 17.10 3.77
N ARG A 46 0.34 16.37 2.92
CA ARG A 46 0.06 16.74 1.52
C ARG A 46 -1.40 17.02 1.24
N LEU A 47 -2.29 16.70 2.17
CA LEU A 47 -3.71 16.98 2.00
C LEU A 47 -4.01 18.48 2.18
N PRO A 48 -4.82 19.10 1.29
CA PRO A 48 -5.36 20.43 1.51
C PRO A 48 -6.22 20.50 2.77
N ALA A 49 -6.21 21.65 3.46
CA ALA A 49 -6.99 21.89 4.68
C ALA A 49 -8.49 22.16 4.38
N ARG A 50 -9.15 21.21 3.73
CA ARG A 50 -10.59 21.22 3.44
C ARG A 50 -11.13 19.80 3.37
N ALA A 51 -12.44 19.62 3.42
CA ALA A 51 -13.08 18.35 3.13
C ALA A 51 -12.78 17.92 1.67
N LEU A 52 -12.43 16.66 1.47
CA LEU A 52 -12.01 16.08 0.18
C LEU A 52 -12.89 14.90 -0.16
N ASP A 53 -13.06 14.65 -1.47
CA ASP A 53 -13.55 13.39 -2.00
C ASP A 53 -12.34 12.45 -2.19
N VAL A 54 -12.31 11.33 -1.49
CA VAL A 54 -11.18 10.39 -1.46
C VAL A 54 -11.63 9.02 -1.97
N ILE A 55 -10.83 8.41 -2.82
CA ILE A 55 -10.96 7.00 -3.15
C ILE A 55 -9.81 6.20 -2.54
N ASP A 56 -10.14 5.13 -1.81
CA ASP A 56 -9.20 4.18 -1.21
C ASP A 56 -9.26 2.87 -2.01
N VAL A 57 -8.32 2.70 -2.93
CA VAL A 57 -8.28 1.58 -3.89
C VAL A 57 -7.44 0.45 -3.32
N GLY A 58 -8.03 -0.74 -3.18
CA GLY A 58 -7.43 -1.85 -2.45
C GLY A 58 -7.37 -1.56 -0.95
N GLY A 59 -8.41 -0.87 -0.42
CA GLY A 59 -8.43 -0.38 0.96
C GLY A 59 -8.63 -1.45 2.03
N GLY A 60 -8.75 -2.72 1.64
CA GLY A 60 -8.89 -3.85 2.55
C GLY A 60 -10.10 -3.67 3.48
N THR A 61 -9.87 -3.83 4.77
CA THR A 61 -10.90 -3.70 5.82
C THR A 61 -11.21 -2.25 6.21
N GLY A 62 -10.66 -1.25 5.48
CA GLY A 62 -10.99 0.17 5.62
C GLY A 62 -10.21 0.91 6.71
N VAL A 63 -9.02 0.46 7.07
CA VAL A 63 -8.22 1.10 8.12
C VAL A 63 -7.87 2.55 7.76
N HIS A 64 -7.48 2.80 6.49
CA HIS A 64 -7.18 4.14 6.00
C HIS A 64 -8.46 4.95 5.73
N ALA A 65 -9.49 4.35 5.14
CA ALA A 65 -10.78 4.99 4.95
C ALA A 65 -11.37 5.52 6.25
N ALA A 66 -11.23 4.77 7.34
CA ALA A 66 -11.78 5.12 8.65
C ALA A 66 -11.20 6.40 9.27
N TRP A 67 -9.89 6.60 9.23
CA TRP A 67 -9.31 7.83 9.79
C TRP A 67 -9.53 9.04 8.87
N LEU A 68 -9.54 8.84 7.54
CA LEU A 68 -9.87 9.89 6.59
C LEU A 68 -11.31 10.40 6.78
N ALA A 69 -12.27 9.49 6.94
CA ALA A 69 -13.66 9.84 7.20
C ALA A 69 -13.80 10.59 8.53
N ARG A 70 -13.14 10.13 9.60
CA ARG A 70 -13.10 10.82 10.89
C ARG A 70 -12.50 12.22 10.81
N ASP A 71 -11.50 12.42 9.94
CA ASP A 71 -10.87 13.73 9.72
C ASP A 71 -11.71 14.63 8.77
N GLY A 72 -12.95 14.20 8.41
CA GLY A 72 -13.96 15.00 7.71
C GLY A 72 -13.97 14.85 6.19
N HIS A 73 -13.28 13.85 5.63
CA HIS A 73 -13.29 13.56 4.21
C HIS A 73 -14.45 12.62 3.83
N ARG A 74 -14.93 12.70 2.59
CA ARG A 74 -15.87 11.73 2.01
C ARG A 74 -15.07 10.63 1.35
N VAL A 75 -15.16 9.41 1.86
CA VAL A 75 -14.32 8.30 1.43
C VAL A 75 -15.14 7.21 0.78
N GLU A 76 -14.71 6.77 -0.40
CA GLU A 76 -15.18 5.59 -1.09
C GLU A 76 -14.05 4.56 -1.14
N LEU A 77 -14.29 3.35 -0.64
CA LEU A 77 -13.35 2.24 -0.64
C LEU A 77 -13.72 1.23 -1.73
N ILE A 78 -12.73 0.79 -2.48
CA ILE A 78 -12.83 -0.31 -3.44
C ILE A 78 -11.84 -1.40 -3.02
N ASP A 79 -12.31 -2.65 -2.96
CA ASP A 79 -11.43 -3.81 -2.72
C ASP A 79 -11.92 -5.01 -3.56
N PRO A 80 -11.02 -5.84 -4.10
CA PRO A 80 -11.39 -7.01 -4.88
C PRO A 80 -11.80 -8.22 -4.01
N VAL A 81 -11.57 -8.20 -2.70
CA VAL A 81 -11.89 -9.29 -1.77
C VAL A 81 -13.22 -9.02 -1.09
N ALA A 82 -14.22 -9.86 -1.36
CA ALA A 82 -15.58 -9.67 -0.86
C ALA A 82 -15.66 -9.64 0.68
N GLU A 83 -14.87 -10.47 1.35
CA GLU A 83 -14.75 -10.54 2.81
C GLU A 83 -14.23 -9.24 3.39
N HIS A 84 -13.24 -8.60 2.76
CA HIS A 84 -12.72 -7.29 3.17
C HIS A 84 -13.79 -6.21 3.04
N VAL A 85 -14.53 -6.20 1.93
CA VAL A 85 -15.61 -5.23 1.72
C VAL A 85 -16.71 -5.39 2.77
N MET A 86 -17.07 -6.62 3.15
CA MET A 86 -18.04 -6.85 4.23
C MET A 86 -17.51 -6.31 5.56
N GLN A 87 -16.28 -6.64 5.93
CA GLN A 87 -15.64 -6.15 7.15
C GLN A 87 -15.54 -4.61 7.17
N ALA A 88 -15.18 -4.00 6.04
CA ALA A 88 -15.11 -2.55 5.89
C ALA A 88 -16.48 -1.88 6.09
N ARG A 89 -17.56 -2.45 5.54
CA ARG A 89 -18.93 -1.98 5.74
C ARG A 89 -19.38 -2.07 7.19
N ASP A 90 -19.12 -3.20 7.83
CA ASP A 90 -19.45 -3.43 9.23
C ASP A 90 -18.67 -2.44 10.14
N ALA A 91 -17.39 -2.26 9.89
CA ALA A 91 -16.56 -1.31 10.59
C ALA A 91 -17.03 0.15 10.38
N SER A 92 -17.46 0.48 9.15
CA SER A 92 -17.99 1.81 8.83
C SER A 92 -19.32 2.09 9.52
N ALA A 93 -20.25 1.13 9.52
CA ALA A 93 -21.58 1.28 10.15
C ALA A 93 -21.54 1.55 11.66
N GLN A 94 -20.46 1.19 12.33
CA GLN A 94 -20.25 1.38 13.76
C GLN A 94 -19.58 2.73 14.11
N ARG A 95 -19.39 3.63 13.14
CA ARG A 95 -18.64 4.89 13.31
C ARG A 95 -19.55 6.11 13.18
N ASP A 96 -19.23 7.16 13.90
CA ASP A 96 -19.89 8.46 13.77
C ASP A 96 -19.64 9.13 12.42
N ALA A 97 -18.49 8.81 11.79
CA ALA A 97 -18.12 9.28 10.46
C ALA A 97 -17.98 8.05 9.53
N PRO A 98 -19.06 7.63 8.86
CA PRO A 98 -19.03 6.46 7.97
C PRO A 98 -18.35 6.77 6.63
N PHE A 99 -17.84 5.71 6.00
CA PHE A 99 -17.36 5.69 4.62
C PHE A 99 -18.10 4.61 3.82
N THR A 100 -18.07 4.67 2.51
CA THR A 100 -18.66 3.61 1.68
C THR A 100 -17.61 2.59 1.26
N ALA A 101 -18.00 1.34 1.07
CA ALA A 101 -17.13 0.28 0.58
C ALA A 101 -17.87 -0.61 -0.43
N GLN A 102 -17.23 -0.92 -1.55
CA GLN A 102 -17.79 -1.78 -2.59
C GLN A 102 -16.74 -2.67 -3.24
N LEU A 103 -17.19 -3.79 -3.78
CA LEU A 103 -16.37 -4.72 -4.54
C LEU A 103 -15.95 -4.07 -5.87
N GLY A 104 -14.68 -4.20 -6.24
CA GLY A 104 -14.18 -3.68 -7.49
C GLY A 104 -12.69 -3.92 -7.70
N ASP A 105 -12.22 -3.63 -8.91
CA ASP A 105 -10.86 -3.84 -9.36
C ASP A 105 -10.19 -2.50 -9.64
N ALA A 106 -8.94 -2.34 -9.17
CA ALA A 106 -8.14 -1.15 -9.40
C ALA A 106 -7.94 -0.83 -10.89
N ARG A 107 -7.97 -1.85 -11.76
CA ARG A 107 -7.78 -1.74 -13.21
C ARG A 107 -9.03 -1.24 -13.95
N ASN A 108 -10.18 -1.18 -13.29
CA ASN A 108 -11.45 -0.74 -13.86
C ASN A 108 -12.35 -0.19 -12.74
N LEU A 109 -12.15 1.05 -12.36
CA LEU A 109 -12.89 1.69 -11.27
C LEU A 109 -14.33 2.06 -11.71
N PRO A 110 -15.37 1.69 -10.93
CA PRO A 110 -16.76 1.91 -11.30
C PRO A 110 -17.23 3.37 -11.09
N PHE A 111 -16.38 4.34 -11.41
CA PHE A 111 -16.64 5.76 -11.25
C PHE A 111 -16.38 6.54 -12.54
N GLY A 112 -17.09 7.63 -12.71
CA GLY A 112 -16.86 8.58 -13.79
C GLY A 112 -15.52 9.33 -13.60
N ASP A 113 -15.10 9.99 -14.67
CA ASP A 113 -13.90 10.82 -14.69
C ASP A 113 -14.00 11.98 -13.70
N GLU A 114 -12.85 12.42 -13.17
CA GLU A 114 -12.69 13.66 -12.40
C GLU A 114 -13.62 13.77 -11.18
N ARG A 115 -13.83 12.67 -10.48
CA ARG A 115 -14.73 12.60 -9.32
C ARG A 115 -14.05 12.87 -7.98
N PHE A 116 -12.77 12.50 -7.83
CA PHE A 116 -12.07 12.53 -6.55
C PHE A 116 -10.97 13.59 -6.50
N ASP A 117 -10.70 14.10 -5.30
CA ASP A 117 -9.57 14.99 -5.02
C ASP A 117 -8.30 14.20 -4.71
N VAL A 118 -8.45 13.01 -4.13
CA VAL A 118 -7.35 12.15 -3.67
C VAL A 118 -7.63 10.70 -3.99
N ALA A 119 -6.60 9.99 -4.45
CA ALA A 119 -6.62 8.54 -4.61
C ALA A 119 -5.50 7.90 -3.76
N LEU A 120 -5.85 6.90 -2.97
CA LEU A 120 -4.90 6.03 -2.27
C LEU A 120 -4.82 4.70 -3.02
N LEU A 121 -3.62 4.30 -3.43
CA LEU A 121 -3.27 2.98 -3.95
C LEU A 121 -2.19 2.38 -3.03
N LEU A 122 -2.59 1.99 -1.82
CA LEU A 122 -1.65 1.55 -0.79
C LEU A 122 -1.41 0.03 -0.78
N GLY A 123 -2.12 -0.70 -1.64
CA GLY A 123 -2.07 -2.15 -1.77
C GLY A 123 -1.98 -2.69 -3.20
N PRO A 124 -2.70 -2.13 -4.16
CA PRO A 124 -2.93 -2.79 -5.44
C PRO A 124 -1.67 -3.12 -6.24
N LEU A 125 -0.69 -2.19 -6.34
CA LEU A 125 0.42 -2.34 -7.28
C LEU A 125 1.28 -3.57 -7.02
N TYR A 126 1.53 -3.92 -5.77
CA TYR A 126 2.35 -5.10 -5.49
C TYR A 126 1.60 -6.42 -5.66
N HIS A 127 0.27 -6.40 -5.81
CA HIS A 127 -0.54 -7.56 -6.18
C HIS A 127 -0.86 -7.65 -7.67
N LEU A 128 -0.25 -6.77 -8.48
CA LEU A 128 -0.36 -6.75 -9.93
C LEU A 128 1.03 -7.04 -10.56
N PRO A 129 1.43 -8.33 -10.69
CA PRO A 129 2.77 -8.69 -11.17
C PRO A 129 3.05 -8.25 -12.60
N GLU A 130 1.98 -8.15 -13.44
CA GLU A 130 2.13 -7.77 -14.83
C GLU A 130 2.18 -6.24 -15.00
N PRO A 131 3.16 -5.69 -15.74
CA PRO A 131 3.29 -4.25 -15.95
C PRO A 131 2.04 -3.61 -16.55
N ALA A 132 1.34 -4.30 -17.45
CA ALA A 132 0.11 -3.82 -18.07
C ALA A 132 -1.02 -3.61 -17.06
N ASP A 133 -1.13 -4.50 -16.06
CA ASP A 133 -2.13 -4.40 -15.00
C ASP A 133 -1.84 -3.22 -14.06
N ARG A 134 -0.55 -3.00 -13.70
CA ARG A 134 -0.15 -1.84 -12.90
C ARG A 134 -0.41 -0.53 -13.64
N ALA A 135 -0.06 -0.50 -14.93
CA ALA A 135 -0.35 0.66 -15.78
C ALA A 135 -1.86 0.93 -15.86
N ALA A 136 -2.70 -0.09 -16.02
CA ALA A 136 -4.15 0.07 -16.03
C ALA A 136 -4.67 0.66 -14.70
N ALA A 137 -4.22 0.15 -13.56
CA ALA A 137 -4.62 0.67 -12.24
C ALA A 137 -4.20 2.14 -12.04
N LEU A 138 -3.00 2.50 -12.47
CA LEU A 138 -2.52 3.89 -12.38
C LEU A 138 -3.26 4.83 -13.34
N HIS A 139 -3.60 4.39 -14.55
CA HIS A 139 -4.42 5.17 -15.48
C HIS A 139 -5.85 5.36 -14.97
N GLU A 140 -6.46 4.35 -14.35
CA GLU A 140 -7.76 4.48 -13.73
C GLU A 140 -7.73 5.48 -12.56
N ALA A 141 -6.71 5.44 -11.71
CA ALA A 141 -6.51 6.43 -10.66
C ALA A 141 -6.36 7.84 -11.24
N HIS A 142 -5.62 8.00 -12.35
CA HIS A 142 -5.50 9.28 -13.03
C HIS A 142 -6.83 9.74 -13.63
N ARG A 143 -7.59 8.84 -14.25
CA ARG A 143 -8.89 9.16 -14.86
C ARG A 143 -9.89 9.68 -13.84
N VAL A 144 -10.02 9.01 -12.70
CA VAL A 144 -11.03 9.36 -11.68
C VAL A 144 -10.64 10.57 -10.83
N LEU A 145 -9.38 10.98 -10.85
CA LEU A 145 -8.92 12.18 -10.14
C LEU A 145 -9.27 13.45 -10.93
N ARG A 146 -9.68 14.49 -10.22
CA ARG A 146 -9.83 15.86 -10.76
C ARG A 146 -8.48 16.42 -11.19
N PRO A 147 -8.43 17.38 -12.12
CA PRO A 147 -7.26 18.22 -12.32
C PRO A 147 -6.79 18.83 -11.00
N GLY A 148 -5.49 18.75 -10.70
CA GLY A 148 -4.91 19.13 -9.40
C GLY A 148 -5.08 18.07 -8.28
N GLY A 149 -5.72 16.95 -8.57
CA GLY A 149 -5.88 15.85 -7.61
C GLY A 149 -4.56 15.13 -7.31
N ILE A 150 -4.49 14.47 -6.15
CA ILE A 150 -3.29 13.86 -5.62
C ILE A 150 -3.45 12.34 -5.56
N VAL A 151 -2.44 11.60 -6.00
CA VAL A 151 -2.35 10.14 -5.82
C VAL A 151 -1.23 9.79 -4.84
N PHE A 152 -1.50 8.84 -3.95
CA PHE A 152 -0.52 8.19 -3.09
C PHE A 152 -0.42 6.72 -3.50
N VAL A 153 0.77 6.30 -3.85
CA VAL A 153 1.02 4.95 -4.40
C VAL A 153 2.09 4.26 -3.56
N ALA A 154 1.70 3.23 -2.83
CA ALA A 154 2.65 2.41 -2.08
C ALA A 154 3.08 1.20 -2.90
N ALA A 155 4.32 0.79 -2.67
CA ALA A 155 4.89 -0.44 -3.22
C ALA A 155 5.80 -1.10 -2.17
N ILE A 156 5.96 -2.42 -2.28
CA ILE A 156 6.97 -3.17 -1.52
C ILE A 156 8.33 -2.91 -2.18
N SER A 157 9.33 -2.63 -1.34
CA SER A 157 10.70 -2.41 -1.82
C SER A 157 11.31 -3.70 -2.39
N ARG A 158 12.12 -3.56 -3.43
CA ARG A 158 12.92 -4.63 -4.05
C ARG A 158 13.76 -5.42 -3.04
N LEU A 159 14.19 -4.77 -1.96
CA LEU A 159 15.03 -5.38 -0.93
C LEU A 159 14.24 -5.95 0.26
N ALA A 160 12.90 -5.88 0.23
CA ALA A 160 12.05 -6.23 1.39
C ALA A 160 12.22 -7.69 1.83
N SER A 161 12.26 -8.66 0.89
CA SER A 161 12.47 -10.08 1.21
C SER A 161 13.84 -10.31 1.82
N PHE A 162 14.89 -9.67 1.31
CA PHE A 162 16.24 -9.80 1.86
C PHE A 162 16.29 -9.34 3.32
N PHE A 163 15.79 -8.14 3.63
CA PHE A 163 15.75 -7.63 5.00
C PHE A 163 14.81 -8.43 5.91
N SER A 164 13.70 -8.92 5.38
CA SER A 164 12.81 -9.83 6.11
C SER A 164 13.51 -11.15 6.44
N GLY A 165 14.24 -11.71 5.47
CA GLY A 165 15.02 -12.92 5.64
C GLY A 165 16.09 -12.80 6.72
N ILE A 166 16.83 -11.67 6.77
CA ILE A 166 17.80 -11.39 7.85
C ILE A 166 17.09 -11.32 9.21
N ARG A 167 16.00 -10.53 9.28
CA ARG A 167 15.30 -10.28 10.56
C ARG A 167 14.69 -11.53 11.15
N ASN A 168 14.14 -12.40 10.31
CA ASN A 168 13.37 -13.58 10.74
C ASN A 168 14.16 -14.89 10.64
N GLY A 169 15.42 -14.85 10.17
CA GLY A 169 16.25 -16.05 10.00
C GLY A 169 15.87 -16.89 8.77
N TYR A 170 15.07 -16.38 7.84
CA TYR A 170 14.63 -17.16 6.67
C TYR A 170 15.75 -17.40 5.66
N LEU A 171 16.84 -16.60 5.68
CA LEU A 171 17.99 -16.81 4.81
C LEU A 171 18.74 -18.11 5.07
N ASP A 172 18.49 -18.78 6.21
CA ASP A 172 19.03 -20.09 6.51
C ASP A 172 18.32 -21.22 5.72
N ASP A 173 17.12 -20.93 5.14
CA ASP A 173 16.44 -21.83 4.20
C ASP A 173 16.89 -21.54 2.75
N PRO A 174 17.55 -22.50 2.08
CA PRO A 174 17.97 -22.31 0.68
C PRO A 174 16.81 -21.97 -0.28
N ARG A 175 15.60 -22.50 0.00
CA ARG A 175 14.41 -22.23 -0.82
C ARG A 175 14.00 -20.77 -0.74
N PHE A 176 14.08 -20.16 0.46
CA PHE A 176 13.82 -18.72 0.62
C PHE A 176 14.93 -17.87 0.01
N PHE A 177 16.18 -18.32 0.09
CA PHE A 177 17.29 -17.63 -0.52
C PHE A 177 17.14 -17.54 -2.05
N ASP A 178 16.66 -18.59 -2.70
CA ASP A 178 16.36 -18.60 -4.14
C ASP A 178 15.26 -17.59 -4.48
N ILE A 179 14.20 -17.48 -3.65
CA ILE A 179 13.15 -16.45 -3.78
C ILE A 179 13.77 -15.04 -3.72
N VAL A 180 14.64 -14.79 -2.74
CA VAL A 180 15.31 -13.49 -2.59
C VAL A 180 16.15 -13.14 -3.83
N LEU A 181 16.90 -14.09 -4.39
CA LEU A 181 17.69 -13.87 -5.61
C LEU A 181 16.80 -13.47 -6.79
N ASP A 182 15.66 -14.14 -6.98
CA ASP A 182 14.71 -13.79 -8.05
C ASP A 182 14.08 -12.41 -7.81
N ASP A 183 13.69 -12.09 -6.59
CA ASP A 183 13.19 -10.78 -6.21
C ASP A 183 14.18 -9.66 -6.55
N LEU A 184 15.45 -9.83 -6.19
CA LEU A 184 16.49 -8.85 -6.44
C LEU A 184 16.71 -8.57 -7.93
N VAL A 185 16.60 -9.59 -8.77
CA VAL A 185 16.83 -9.50 -10.22
C VAL A 185 15.58 -8.99 -10.94
N THR A 186 14.41 -9.60 -10.66
CA THR A 186 13.20 -9.39 -11.47
C THR A 186 12.15 -8.52 -10.81
N GLY A 187 12.10 -8.49 -9.47
CA GLY A 187 11.02 -7.93 -8.66
C GLY A 187 9.76 -8.80 -8.62
N ARG A 188 9.74 -9.92 -9.29
CA ARG A 188 8.61 -10.84 -9.31
C ARG A 188 8.70 -11.81 -8.14
N HIS A 189 8.10 -11.45 -7.03
CA HIS A 189 8.04 -12.32 -5.86
C HIS A 189 7.07 -13.47 -6.10
N ARG A 190 7.58 -14.69 -5.94
CA ARG A 190 6.80 -15.92 -6.03
C ARG A 190 7.21 -16.86 -4.90
N ASN A 191 6.23 -17.46 -4.24
CA ASN A 191 6.46 -18.43 -3.17
C ASN A 191 6.03 -19.83 -3.60
N PRO A 192 6.91 -20.60 -4.25
CA PRO A 192 6.60 -21.97 -4.66
C PRO A 192 6.67 -22.98 -3.49
N THR A 193 7.09 -22.56 -2.30
CA THR A 193 7.33 -23.46 -1.17
C THR A 193 6.04 -23.78 -0.41
N GLY A 194 5.03 -22.89 -0.49
CA GLY A 194 3.81 -22.98 0.29
C GLY A 194 3.96 -22.55 1.77
N GLU A 195 5.14 -22.09 2.19
CA GLU A 195 5.34 -21.56 3.54
C GLU A 195 4.67 -20.19 3.67
N PRO A 196 3.66 -20.02 4.56
CA PRO A 196 2.90 -18.74 4.65
C PRO A 196 3.75 -17.53 4.99
N GLU A 197 4.84 -17.75 5.74
CA GLU A 197 5.76 -16.70 6.17
C GLU A 197 6.59 -16.08 5.04
N TYR A 198 6.67 -16.75 3.89
CA TYR A 198 7.45 -16.28 2.75
C TYR A 198 6.65 -15.37 1.81
N PHE A 199 5.48 -14.94 2.25
CA PHE A 199 4.56 -14.07 1.53
C PHE A 199 3.90 -14.75 0.33
N THR A 200 3.10 -14.00 -0.44
CA THR A 200 2.36 -14.49 -1.61
C THR A 200 2.90 -13.83 -2.89
N THR A 201 2.36 -14.25 -4.03
CA THR A 201 2.69 -13.63 -5.33
C THR A 201 2.55 -12.11 -5.28
N ALA A 202 3.64 -11.41 -5.62
CA ALA A 202 3.72 -9.96 -5.58
C ALA A 202 4.74 -9.41 -6.60
N PHE A 203 4.78 -8.09 -6.73
CA PHE A 203 5.82 -7.37 -7.46
C PHE A 203 6.50 -6.34 -6.56
N PHE A 204 7.80 -6.41 -6.45
CA PHE A 204 8.63 -5.55 -5.61
C PHE A 204 9.35 -4.50 -6.46
N HIS A 205 9.19 -3.24 -6.08
CA HIS A 205 9.66 -2.10 -6.86
C HIS A 205 11.02 -1.59 -6.39
N THR A 206 11.82 -1.09 -7.33
CA THR A 206 12.82 -0.06 -6.99
C THR A 206 12.13 1.30 -6.91
N PRO A 207 12.68 2.28 -6.16
CA PRO A 207 12.11 3.62 -6.12
C PRO A 207 12.01 4.28 -7.50
N ASP A 208 13.02 4.07 -8.35
CA ASP A 208 13.06 4.61 -9.72
C ASP A 208 11.96 4.01 -10.61
N LEU A 209 11.71 2.69 -10.49
CA LEU A 209 10.65 2.03 -11.26
C LEU A 209 9.27 2.50 -10.81
N LEU A 210 9.02 2.59 -9.50
CA LEU A 210 7.75 3.09 -8.98
C LEU A 210 7.47 4.51 -9.51
N ARG A 211 8.48 5.37 -9.43
CA ARG A 211 8.37 6.73 -9.96
C ARG A 211 8.05 6.73 -11.44
N ALA A 212 8.78 5.96 -12.24
CA ALA A 212 8.61 5.91 -13.70
C ALA A 212 7.20 5.40 -14.09
N GLU A 213 6.66 4.39 -13.41
CA GLU A 213 5.31 3.87 -13.68
C GLU A 213 4.24 4.93 -13.36
N VAL A 214 4.37 5.67 -12.26
CA VAL A 214 3.42 6.73 -11.88
C VAL A 214 3.53 7.93 -12.84
N GLU A 215 4.76 8.31 -13.25
CA GLU A 215 4.97 9.36 -14.27
C GLU A 215 4.38 8.95 -15.64
N ALA A 216 4.55 7.69 -16.05
CA ALA A 216 4.00 7.18 -17.31
C ALA A 216 2.46 7.20 -17.34
N ALA A 217 1.80 7.13 -16.19
CA ALA A 217 0.34 7.28 -16.08
C ALA A 217 -0.15 8.75 -16.14
N GLY A 218 0.74 9.73 -16.31
CA GLY A 218 0.40 11.13 -16.50
C GLY A 218 0.52 12.00 -15.23
N PHE A 219 1.05 11.50 -14.15
CA PHE A 219 1.26 12.26 -12.93
C PHE A 219 2.61 13.00 -12.92
N ARG A 220 2.63 14.20 -12.32
CA ARG A 220 3.88 14.81 -11.87
C ARG A 220 4.23 14.25 -10.50
N VAL A 221 5.37 13.55 -10.40
CA VAL A 221 5.72 12.74 -9.23
C VAL A 221 6.83 13.40 -8.41
N GLU A 222 6.64 13.44 -7.08
CA GLU A 222 7.70 13.73 -6.12
C GLU A 222 8.65 12.52 -5.99
N ALA A 223 9.86 12.73 -5.46
CA ALA A 223 10.74 11.62 -5.14
C ALA A 223 10.04 10.65 -4.17
N PRO A 224 10.06 9.33 -4.44
CA PRO A 224 9.51 8.36 -3.51
C PRO A 224 10.18 8.45 -2.14
N VAL A 225 9.40 8.20 -1.08
CA VAL A 225 9.88 8.26 0.30
C VAL A 225 9.77 6.91 1.00
N ALA A 226 10.61 6.70 1.99
CA ALA A 226 10.56 5.53 2.86
C ALA A 226 9.34 5.60 3.78
N VAL A 227 8.62 4.50 3.91
CA VAL A 227 7.55 4.38 4.91
C VAL A 227 8.18 4.05 6.27
N GLU A 228 8.73 2.87 6.49
CA GLU A 228 9.30 2.47 7.78
C GLU A 228 10.78 2.88 7.94
N GLY A 229 11.48 3.02 6.83
CA GLY A 229 12.92 3.17 6.83
C GLY A 229 13.63 1.93 7.41
N PRO A 230 14.85 2.07 7.91
CA PRO A 230 15.66 0.96 8.41
C PRO A 230 15.24 0.45 9.81
N ALA A 231 14.18 1.01 10.43
CA ALA A 231 13.84 0.74 11.83
C ALA A 231 13.47 -0.71 12.11
N LEU A 232 12.97 -1.42 11.13
CA LEU A 232 12.54 -2.81 11.31
C LEU A 232 13.70 -3.77 11.66
N GLY A 233 14.93 -3.37 11.43
CA GLY A 233 16.15 -4.10 11.84
C GLY A 233 16.67 -3.75 13.24
N LEU A 234 16.05 -2.79 13.93
CA LEU A 234 16.56 -2.37 15.25
C LEU A 234 16.10 -3.31 16.35
N ALA A 235 17.05 -3.85 17.13
CA ALA A 235 16.74 -4.60 18.32
C ALA A 235 15.93 -3.75 19.31
N GLY A 236 14.91 -4.35 19.94
CA GLY A 236 14.05 -3.64 20.90
C GLY A 236 13.15 -2.56 20.29
N PHE A 237 12.88 -2.63 18.96
CA PHE A 237 12.00 -1.64 18.32
C PHE A 237 10.59 -1.65 18.90
N ALA A 238 10.00 -2.83 19.15
CA ALA A 238 8.64 -2.95 19.66
C ALA A 238 8.48 -2.31 21.06
N GLU A 239 9.43 -2.52 21.95
CA GLU A 239 9.44 -1.89 23.29
C GLU A 239 9.56 -0.36 23.18
N ARG A 240 10.48 0.11 22.34
CA ARG A 240 10.67 1.55 22.11
C ARG A 240 9.46 2.21 21.46
N TRP A 241 8.77 1.50 20.56
CA TRP A 241 7.58 2.01 19.89
C TRP A 241 6.44 2.31 20.87
N ASN A 242 6.39 1.63 22.01
CA ASN A 242 5.40 1.88 23.08
C ASN A 242 5.71 3.14 23.92
N ASP A 243 6.92 3.70 23.82
CA ASP A 243 7.26 5.00 24.41
C ASP A 243 6.82 6.14 23.46
N ASP A 244 5.77 6.86 23.84
CA ASP A 244 5.20 7.96 23.05
C ASP A 244 6.22 9.08 22.75
N ALA A 245 7.12 9.37 23.68
CA ALA A 245 8.13 10.42 23.50
C ALA A 245 9.20 9.97 22.51
N TRP A 246 9.64 8.71 22.61
CA TRP A 246 10.56 8.12 21.65
C TRP A 246 9.95 8.04 20.27
N ARG A 247 8.69 7.55 20.17
CA ARG A 247 7.96 7.43 18.89
C ARG A 247 7.84 8.77 18.17
N ARG A 248 7.44 9.84 18.87
CA ARG A 248 7.39 11.19 18.28
C ARG A 248 8.73 11.63 17.73
N ARG A 249 9.80 11.53 18.52
CA ARG A 249 11.17 11.90 18.08
C ARG A 249 11.63 11.08 16.88
N TYR A 250 11.35 9.76 16.89
CA TYR A 250 11.68 8.88 15.79
C TYR A 250 10.97 9.31 14.50
N LEU A 251 9.66 9.52 14.55
CA LEU A 251 8.88 9.95 13.37
C LEU A 251 9.34 11.31 12.84
N GLU A 252 9.69 12.25 13.71
CA GLU A 252 10.26 13.54 13.31
C GLU A 252 11.61 13.36 12.59
N ARG A 253 12.51 12.58 13.15
CA ARG A 253 13.84 12.36 12.54
C ARG A 253 13.76 11.54 11.25
N LEU A 254 12.82 10.60 11.17
CA LEU A 254 12.62 9.86 9.93
C LEU A 254 12.18 10.77 8.77
N ARG A 255 11.39 11.82 9.04
CA ARG A 255 11.04 12.83 8.02
C ARG A 255 12.27 13.53 7.43
N ASP A 256 13.31 13.78 8.24
CA ASP A 256 14.51 14.46 7.77
C ASP A 256 15.32 13.63 6.76
N ILE A 257 15.14 12.31 6.76
CA ILE A 257 15.89 11.37 5.91
C ILE A 257 15.00 10.50 5.02
N GLU A 258 13.68 10.71 5.02
CA GLU A 258 12.72 9.83 4.35
C GLU A 258 12.92 9.73 2.83
N SER A 259 13.56 10.73 2.21
CA SER A 259 13.87 10.78 0.77
C SER A 259 15.30 10.38 0.43
N GLU A 260 16.15 10.10 1.43
CA GLU A 260 17.50 9.60 1.18
C GLU A 260 17.44 8.23 0.51
N ARG A 261 18.11 8.08 -0.62
CA ARG A 261 18.00 6.88 -1.47
C ARG A 261 18.25 5.58 -0.69
N CYS A 262 19.30 5.54 0.13
CA CYS A 262 19.64 4.37 0.94
C CYS A 262 18.55 4.05 2.00
N VAL A 263 17.85 5.05 2.51
CA VAL A 263 16.74 4.88 3.46
C VAL A 263 15.49 4.38 2.74
N VAL A 264 15.21 4.91 1.55
CA VAL A 264 14.07 4.47 0.72
C VAL A 264 14.26 3.01 0.30
N GLU A 265 15.43 2.65 -0.20
CA GLU A 265 15.73 1.27 -0.63
C GLU A 265 15.72 0.27 0.53
N ALA A 266 16.12 0.69 1.74
CA ALA A 266 16.12 -0.16 2.94
C ALA A 266 14.77 -0.24 3.65
N SER A 267 13.76 0.52 3.22
CA SER A 267 12.40 0.44 3.77
C SER A 267 11.68 -0.80 3.24
N ALA A 268 10.79 -1.39 4.04
CA ALA A 268 9.94 -2.47 3.56
C ALA A 268 8.93 -1.95 2.52
N HIS A 269 8.32 -0.79 2.80
CA HIS A 269 7.44 -0.11 1.87
C HIS A 269 8.02 1.24 1.45
N ILE A 270 7.77 1.58 0.19
CA ILE A 270 8.10 2.88 -0.41
C ILE A 270 6.81 3.53 -0.90
N LEU A 271 6.72 4.86 -0.82
CA LEU A 271 5.52 5.59 -1.20
C LEU A 271 5.87 6.73 -2.17
N ALA A 272 5.24 6.72 -3.34
CA ALA A 272 5.27 7.82 -4.30
C ALA A 272 4.03 8.71 -4.14
N THR A 273 4.23 10.01 -4.25
CA THR A 273 3.14 10.99 -4.33
C THR A 273 3.16 11.64 -5.70
N GLY A 274 2.02 11.64 -6.38
CA GLY A 274 1.85 12.25 -7.69
C GLY A 274 0.69 13.23 -7.72
N ALA A 275 0.80 14.26 -8.56
CA ALA A 275 -0.27 15.22 -8.83
C ALA A 275 -0.72 15.12 -10.28
N LYS A 276 -2.04 15.03 -10.53
CA LYS A 276 -2.62 15.21 -11.86
C LYS A 276 -2.52 16.69 -12.22
N LEU A 277 -1.89 16.98 -13.35
CA LEU A 277 -1.77 18.37 -13.82
C LEU A 277 -3.15 18.94 -14.17
N ALA A 278 -3.29 20.27 -14.01
CA ALA A 278 -4.50 21.01 -14.34
C ALA A 278 -4.74 21.11 -15.86
#